data_69fdf11add8cddc2400e783c01e07d73
#
_entry.id   69fdf11add8cddc2400e783c01e07d73
#
_cell.length_a   1.000
_cell.length_b   1.000
_cell.length_c   1.000
_cell.angle_alpha   90.00
_cell.angle_beta   90.00
_cell.angle_gamma   90.00
#
_symmetry.space_group_name_H-M   'P 1'
#
loop_
_entity.id
_entity.type
_entity.pdbx_description
1 polymer ?
#
loop_
_entity_poly.entity_id
_entity_poly.type
_entity_poly.pdbx_seq_one_letter_code
_entity_poly.pdbx_strand_id
1 'polypeptide(L)'
;MAKILVADDAPAVLDVLDDVLTMEGHEVIRATTGGEAVRKFQESRPQLAVLDIIMPDMDGLLVLDAIRRVDSDLPVILITGLVGESLGKKVERYQGVAFFEKGSGLDRFVDLVNKTLGMPGKPGP
;
A
#
# COMPACT_ATOMS: atom_id res chain seq x y z
N MET A 1 11.15 -5.19 -11.24
CA MET A 1 11.04 -5.75 -9.87
C MET A 1 11.14 -4.63 -8.85
N ALA A 2 10.17 -4.54 -7.96
CA ALA A 2 10.13 -3.49 -6.95
C ALA A 2 10.07 -4.11 -5.55
N LYS A 3 10.54 -3.34 -4.57
CA LYS A 3 10.39 -3.71 -3.16
C LYS A 3 9.15 -3.00 -2.63
N ILE A 4 8.18 -3.75 -2.15
CA ILE A 4 6.87 -3.25 -1.75
C ILE A 4 6.58 -3.62 -0.29
N LEU A 5 6.31 -2.60 0.52
CA LEU A 5 5.86 -2.80 1.89
C LEU A 5 4.34 -3.00 1.87
N VAL A 6 3.86 -4.08 2.47
CA VAL A 6 2.43 -4.36 2.59
C VAL A 6 2.07 -4.49 4.05
N ALA A 7 1.19 -3.64 4.54
CA ALA A 7 0.73 -3.64 5.92
C ALA A 7 -0.76 -3.92 6.00
N ASP A 8 -1.12 -5.00 6.68
CA ASP A 8 -2.52 -5.39 6.90
C ASP A 8 -2.55 -6.31 8.14
N ASP A 9 -3.50 -6.09 9.02
CA ASP A 9 -3.62 -6.88 10.24
C ASP A 9 -4.29 -8.24 10.04
N ALA A 10 -4.90 -8.47 8.88
CA ALA A 10 -5.53 -9.74 8.55
C ALA A 10 -4.54 -10.64 7.83
N PRO A 11 -4.07 -11.74 8.46
CA PRO A 11 -3.06 -12.61 7.83
C PRO A 11 -3.50 -13.18 6.49
N ALA A 12 -4.78 -13.51 6.35
CA ALA A 12 -5.30 -14.06 5.10
C ALA A 12 -5.22 -13.06 3.95
N VAL A 13 -5.51 -11.79 4.22
CA VAL A 13 -5.40 -10.71 3.22
C VAL A 13 -3.94 -10.50 2.87
N LEU A 14 -3.07 -10.44 3.89
CA LEU A 14 -1.65 -10.24 3.71
C LEU A 14 -1.03 -11.34 2.85
N ASP A 15 -1.43 -12.60 3.09
CA ASP A 15 -0.97 -13.74 2.30
C ASP A 15 -1.36 -13.60 0.83
N VAL A 16 -2.60 -13.20 0.56
CA VAL A 16 -3.09 -13.03 -0.82
C VAL A 16 -2.33 -11.91 -1.53
N LEU A 17 -2.16 -10.78 -0.88
CA LEU A 17 -1.43 -9.65 -1.49
C LEU A 17 0.03 -9.98 -1.73
N ASP A 18 0.66 -10.67 -0.77
CA ASP A 18 2.04 -11.12 -0.91
C ASP A 18 2.17 -12.08 -2.11
N ASP A 19 1.30 -13.07 -2.18
CA ASP A 19 1.34 -14.05 -3.26
C ASP A 19 1.20 -13.38 -4.63
N VAL A 20 0.23 -12.50 -4.78
CA VAL A 20 -0.02 -11.87 -6.08
C VAL A 20 1.13 -10.95 -6.49
N LEU A 21 1.71 -10.21 -5.55
CA LEU A 21 2.83 -9.33 -5.86
C LEU A 21 4.10 -10.10 -6.13
N THR A 22 4.33 -11.20 -5.41
CA THR A 22 5.46 -12.08 -5.65
C THR A 22 5.38 -12.72 -7.03
N MET A 23 4.18 -13.12 -7.44
CA MET A 23 3.96 -13.66 -8.79
C MET A 23 4.26 -12.63 -9.88
N GLU A 24 4.11 -11.35 -9.59
CA GLU A 24 4.45 -10.27 -10.52
C GLU A 24 5.93 -9.88 -10.48
N GLY A 25 6.72 -10.60 -9.70
CA GLY A 25 8.17 -10.39 -9.64
C GLY A 25 8.64 -9.38 -8.61
N HIS A 26 7.78 -8.96 -7.70
CA HIS A 26 8.15 -7.99 -6.66
C HIS A 26 8.63 -8.67 -5.39
N GLU A 27 9.47 -7.96 -4.64
CA GLU A 27 9.85 -8.38 -3.29
C GLU A 27 8.86 -7.75 -2.31
N VAL A 28 8.26 -8.56 -1.44
CA VAL A 28 7.26 -8.09 -0.50
C VAL A 28 7.82 -8.07 0.92
N ILE A 29 7.62 -6.94 1.60
CA ILE A 29 7.96 -6.77 3.01
C ILE A 29 6.63 -6.68 3.76
N ARG A 30 6.39 -7.60 4.68
CA ARG A 30 5.11 -7.74 5.37
C ARG A 30 5.12 -7.06 6.72
N ALA A 31 4.02 -6.40 7.06
CA ALA A 31 3.80 -5.83 8.39
C ALA A 31 2.36 -6.10 8.80
N THR A 32 2.14 -6.43 10.07
CA THR A 32 0.81 -6.74 10.60
C THR A 32 0.26 -5.64 11.50
N THR A 33 1.09 -4.65 11.84
CA THR A 33 0.70 -3.51 12.66
C THR A 33 1.27 -2.23 12.06
N GLY A 34 0.71 -1.09 12.46
CA GLY A 34 1.20 0.21 12.01
C GLY A 34 2.64 0.48 12.48
N GLY A 35 2.94 0.15 13.73
CA GLY A 35 4.31 0.32 14.26
C GLY A 35 5.32 -0.51 13.50
N GLU A 36 4.98 -1.76 13.20
CA GLU A 36 5.84 -2.63 12.39
C GLU A 36 6.04 -2.06 10.98
N ALA A 37 4.97 -1.52 10.40
CA ALA A 37 5.05 -0.92 9.06
C ALA A 37 6.03 0.25 9.04
N VAL A 38 5.96 1.14 10.02
CA VAL A 38 6.87 2.28 10.11
C VAL A 38 8.31 1.81 10.27
N ARG A 39 8.54 0.85 11.17
CA ARG A 39 9.88 0.31 11.42
C ARG A 39 10.46 -0.32 10.15
N LYS A 40 9.67 -1.17 9.48
CA LYS A 40 10.14 -1.85 8.27
C LYS A 40 10.32 -0.89 7.10
N PHE A 41 9.50 0.16 7.02
CA PHE A 41 9.71 1.21 6.04
C PHE A 41 11.10 1.85 6.24
N GLN A 42 11.44 2.19 7.46
CA GLN A 42 12.74 2.82 7.76
C GLN A 42 13.92 1.90 7.47
N GLU A 43 13.77 0.60 7.77
CA GLU A 43 14.83 -0.39 7.57
C GLU A 43 15.03 -0.76 6.10
N SER A 44 13.95 -0.92 5.35
CA SER A 44 14.01 -1.50 4.00
C SER A 44 13.94 -0.51 2.86
N ARG A 45 13.42 0.69 3.11
CA ARG A 45 13.25 1.72 2.08
C ARG A 45 12.56 1.19 0.83
N PRO A 46 11.28 0.80 0.93
CA PRO A 46 10.55 0.26 -0.21
C PRO A 46 10.29 1.31 -1.29
N GLN A 47 9.93 0.85 -2.47
CA GLN A 47 9.58 1.71 -3.59
C GLN A 47 8.08 2.01 -3.64
N LEU A 48 7.29 1.28 -2.86
CA LEU A 48 5.83 1.45 -2.75
C LEU A 48 5.40 0.94 -1.38
N ALA A 49 4.45 1.61 -0.76
CA ALA A 49 3.82 1.12 0.45
C ALA A 49 2.33 0.89 0.19
N VAL A 50 1.85 -0.28 0.56
CA VAL A 50 0.43 -0.65 0.50
C VAL A 50 -0.04 -0.80 1.94
N LEU A 51 -0.97 0.07 2.37
CA LEU A 51 -1.35 0.17 3.77
C LEU A 51 -2.85 -0.01 3.95
N ASP A 52 -3.24 -0.93 4.82
CA ASP A 52 -4.62 -0.98 5.29
C ASP A 52 -4.84 0.22 6.22
N ILE A 53 -5.98 0.87 6.09
CA ILE A 53 -6.30 2.03 6.96
C ILE A 53 -6.61 1.57 8.37
N ILE A 54 -7.29 0.44 8.53
CA ILE A 54 -7.70 -0.05 9.86
C ILE A 54 -6.73 -1.09 10.37
N MET A 55 -5.93 -0.72 11.36
CA MET A 55 -5.01 -1.63 12.04
C MET A 55 -5.11 -1.40 13.56
N PRO A 56 -4.82 -2.44 14.38
CA PRO A 56 -5.16 -2.39 15.82
C PRO A 56 -4.39 -1.36 16.64
N ASP A 57 -3.15 -1.07 16.30
CA ASP A 57 -2.30 -0.18 17.11
C ASP A 57 -2.24 1.25 16.56
N MET A 58 -2.37 1.38 15.25
CA MET A 58 -2.17 2.66 14.58
C MET A 58 -2.86 2.58 13.22
N ASP A 59 -3.72 3.53 12.89
CA ASP A 59 -4.37 3.47 11.60
C ASP A 59 -3.41 3.80 10.46
N GLY A 60 -3.79 3.41 9.23
CA GLY A 60 -2.95 3.61 8.06
C GLY A 60 -2.65 5.08 7.77
N LEU A 61 -3.49 6.01 8.20
CA LEU A 61 -3.26 7.43 8.03
C LEU A 61 -2.10 7.92 8.89
N LEU A 62 -1.96 7.37 10.10
CA LEU A 62 -0.82 7.69 10.95
C LEU A 62 0.47 7.11 10.39
N VAL A 63 0.40 5.91 9.81
CA VAL A 63 1.55 5.33 9.11
C VAL A 63 1.95 6.19 7.92
N LEU A 64 0.97 6.63 7.14
CA LEU A 64 1.21 7.53 6.00
C LEU A 64 1.90 8.82 6.45
N ASP A 65 1.41 9.43 7.54
CA ASP A 65 2.02 10.65 8.07
C ASP A 65 3.48 10.41 8.46
N ALA A 66 3.77 9.30 9.14
CA ALA A 66 5.14 8.96 9.51
C ALA A 66 6.04 8.76 8.28
N ILE A 67 5.52 8.10 7.25
CA ILE A 67 6.26 7.92 5.99
C ILE A 67 6.53 9.26 5.34
N ARG A 68 5.54 10.14 5.27
CA ARG A 68 5.67 11.45 4.61
C ARG A 68 6.66 12.38 5.29
N ARG A 69 6.91 12.19 6.58
CA ARG A 69 7.94 12.97 7.28
C ARG A 69 9.35 12.59 6.84
N VAL A 70 9.53 11.37 6.35
CA VAL A 70 10.83 10.86 5.91
C VAL A 70 10.96 10.91 4.40
N ASP A 71 9.91 10.56 3.70
CA ASP A 71 9.89 10.49 2.23
C ASP A 71 8.56 11.07 1.72
N SER A 72 8.63 12.29 1.22
CA SER A 72 7.45 13.00 0.73
C SER A 72 6.96 12.47 -0.62
N ASP A 73 7.77 11.67 -1.31
CA ASP A 73 7.50 11.23 -2.67
C ASP A 73 7.17 9.75 -2.82
N LEU A 74 7.31 8.97 -1.74
CA LEU A 74 7.05 7.53 -1.83
C LEU A 74 5.59 7.28 -2.26
N PRO A 75 5.35 6.54 -3.34
CA PRO A 75 3.98 6.17 -3.71
C PRO A 75 3.34 5.31 -2.62
N VAL A 76 2.09 5.61 -2.30
CA VAL A 76 1.34 4.88 -1.28
C VAL A 76 -0.03 4.49 -1.84
N ILE A 77 -0.42 3.26 -1.62
CA ILE A 77 -1.77 2.76 -1.89
C ILE A 77 -2.42 2.49 -0.53
N LEU A 78 -3.53 3.17 -0.27
CA LEU A 78 -4.33 2.92 0.92
C LEU A 78 -5.44 1.94 0.57
N ILE A 79 -5.52 0.84 1.31
CA ILE A 79 -6.57 -0.15 1.15
C ILE A 79 -7.66 0.14 2.18
N THR A 80 -8.90 0.21 1.73
CA THR A 80 -10.01 0.53 2.60
C THR A 80 -11.25 -0.28 2.22
N GLY A 81 -12.06 -0.62 3.23
CA GLY A 81 -13.37 -1.22 3.01
C GLY A 81 -14.42 -0.20 2.61
N LEU A 82 -14.17 1.08 2.90
CA LEU A 82 -15.10 2.15 2.60
C LEU A 82 -14.33 3.37 2.11
N VAL A 83 -14.60 3.77 0.87
CA VAL A 83 -14.08 5.03 0.34
C VAL A 83 -15.20 6.06 0.47
N GLY A 84 -15.02 7.02 1.34
CA GLY A 84 -15.97 8.11 1.55
C GLY A 84 -15.32 9.46 1.34
N GLU A 85 -16.15 10.48 1.17
CA GLU A 85 -15.67 11.85 0.99
C GLU A 85 -14.77 12.32 2.13
N SER A 86 -15.08 11.92 3.37
CA SER A 86 -14.29 12.32 4.53
C SER A 86 -12.88 11.77 4.47
N LEU A 87 -12.71 10.54 3.96
CA LEU A 87 -11.40 9.94 3.80
C LEU A 87 -10.61 10.65 2.69
N GLY A 88 -11.25 10.91 1.56
CA GLY A 88 -10.64 11.65 0.47
C GLY A 88 -10.10 12.99 0.93
N LYS A 89 -10.89 13.72 1.73
CA LYS A 89 -10.46 15.01 2.27
C LYS A 89 -9.27 14.89 3.22
N LYS A 90 -9.22 13.84 4.03
CA LYS A 90 -8.12 13.63 4.98
C LYS A 90 -6.79 13.42 4.30
N VAL A 91 -6.79 12.82 3.11
CA VAL A 91 -5.55 12.51 2.39
C VAL A 91 -5.23 13.48 1.26
N GLU A 92 -6.12 14.41 0.98
CA GLU A 92 -5.99 15.40 -0.09
C GLU A 92 -4.67 16.19 0.00
N ARG A 93 -4.19 16.44 1.20
CA ARG A 93 -2.94 17.15 1.44
C ARG A 93 -1.69 16.33 1.12
N TYR A 94 -1.83 15.03 0.92
CA TYR A 94 -0.69 14.15 0.62
C TYR A 94 -0.65 13.89 -0.87
N GLN A 95 0.55 14.00 -1.46
CA GLN A 95 0.76 13.64 -2.85
C GLN A 95 1.15 12.17 -2.96
N GLY A 96 0.90 11.58 -4.13
CA GLY A 96 1.31 10.22 -4.40
C GLY A 96 0.52 9.14 -3.65
N VAL A 97 -0.72 9.44 -3.27
CA VAL A 97 -1.58 8.50 -2.57
C VAL A 97 -2.70 8.04 -3.49
N ALA A 98 -2.84 6.74 -3.64
CA ALA A 98 -3.95 6.12 -4.36
C ALA A 98 -4.79 5.30 -3.38
N PHE A 99 -6.04 5.06 -3.74
CA PHE A 99 -6.95 4.26 -2.93
C PHE A 99 -7.31 2.97 -3.65
N PHE A 100 -7.42 1.89 -2.90
CA PHE A 100 -7.93 0.63 -3.39
C PHE A 100 -9.02 0.13 -2.46
N GLU A 101 -10.21 -0.09 -2.99
CA GLU A 101 -11.33 -0.60 -2.22
C GLU A 101 -11.24 -2.12 -2.10
N LYS A 102 -11.35 -2.65 -0.87
CA LYS A 102 -11.33 -4.09 -0.64
C LYS A 102 -12.45 -4.77 -1.43
N GLY A 103 -12.13 -5.88 -2.06
CA GLY A 103 -13.08 -6.63 -2.85
C GLY A 103 -13.19 -6.22 -4.30
N SER A 104 -12.39 -5.25 -4.74
CA SER A 104 -12.43 -4.77 -6.13
C SER A 104 -11.74 -5.70 -7.13
N GLY A 105 -11.10 -6.76 -6.65
CA GLY A 105 -10.45 -7.76 -7.50
C GLY A 105 -8.94 -7.61 -7.58
N LEU A 106 -8.26 -8.75 -7.62
CA LEU A 106 -6.79 -8.77 -7.63
C LEU A 106 -6.20 -8.22 -8.93
N ASP A 107 -6.88 -8.40 -10.06
CA ASP A 107 -6.42 -7.83 -11.33
C ASP A 107 -6.33 -6.31 -11.26
N ARG A 108 -7.36 -5.68 -10.67
CA ARG A 108 -7.36 -4.22 -10.48
C ARG A 108 -6.28 -3.79 -9.51
N PHE A 109 -6.03 -4.59 -8.48
CA PHE A 109 -4.96 -4.31 -7.53
C PHE A 109 -3.60 -4.31 -8.21
N VAL A 110 -3.32 -5.34 -9.01
CA VAL A 110 -2.05 -5.45 -9.76
C VAL A 110 -1.90 -4.28 -10.73
N ASP A 111 -2.96 -3.92 -11.45
CA ASP A 111 -2.93 -2.79 -12.37
C ASP A 111 -2.62 -1.49 -11.64
N LEU A 112 -3.23 -1.29 -10.46
CA LEU A 112 -2.98 -0.09 -9.66
C LEU A 112 -1.54 -0.04 -9.17
N VAL A 113 -1.00 -1.17 -8.71
CA VAL A 113 0.40 -1.27 -8.29
C VAL A 113 1.34 -0.89 -9.43
N ASN A 114 1.14 -1.47 -10.60
CA ASN A 114 1.98 -1.19 -11.76
C ASN A 114 1.89 0.28 -12.19
N LYS A 115 0.69 0.81 -12.22
CA LYS A 115 0.47 2.22 -12.56
C LYS A 115 1.15 3.14 -11.55
N THR A 116 1.03 2.83 -10.27
CA THR A 116 1.60 3.64 -9.19
C THR A 116 3.12 3.61 -9.20
N LEU A 117 3.71 2.47 -9.58
CA LEU A 117 5.15 2.33 -9.74
C LEU A 117 5.67 2.96 -11.04
N GLY A 118 4.80 3.45 -11.91
CA GLY A 118 5.19 3.99 -13.19
C GLY A 118 5.63 2.92 -14.18
N MET A 119 5.27 1.67 -13.94
CA MET A 119 5.61 0.57 -14.83
C MET A 119 4.65 0.54 -16.01
N PRO A 120 5.12 0.12 -17.20
CA PRO A 120 4.19 -0.05 -18.32
C PRO A 120 3.14 -1.09 -17.94
N GLY A 121 1.90 -0.83 -18.27
CA GLY A 121 0.83 -1.78 -18.08
C GLY A 121 1.12 -3.07 -18.85
N LYS A 122 0.35 -4.12 -18.56
CA LYS A 122 0.47 -5.36 -19.32
C LYS A 122 0.37 -5.03 -20.80
N PRO A 123 1.25 -5.61 -21.63
CA PRO A 123 1.11 -5.41 -23.07
C PRO A 123 -0.31 -5.82 -23.45
N GLY A 124 -1.07 -4.89 -23.99
CA GLY A 124 -2.42 -5.16 -24.39
C GLY A 124 -2.45 -6.21 -25.48
N PRO A 125 -3.60 -6.82 -25.68
CA PRO A 125 -3.75 -7.67 -26.84
C PRO A 125 -3.57 -6.88 -28.11
#